data_00705a13f1d300770e5c6eb83e82ef24
#
_entry.id   00705a13f1d300770e5c6eb83e82ef24
#
_cell.length_a   1.000
_cell.length_b   1.000
_cell.length_c   1.000
_cell.angle_alpha   90.00
_cell.angle_beta   90.00
_cell.angle_gamma   90.00
#
_symmetry.space_group_name_H-M   'P 1'
#
loop_
_entity.id
_entity.type
_entity.pdbx_description
1 polymer ?
#
loop_
_entity_poly.entity_id
_entity_poly.type
_entity_poly.pdbx_seq_one_letter_code
_entity_poly.pdbx_strand_id
1 'polypeptide(L)'
;MLDFFQNESHTMASEYSLTDVLERFYQNQLALEAAVMELTFWAEQQNALEVGENVRGALETIGENAGHIKQGLARLRGADLT
;
A
#
# COMPACT_ATOMS: atom_id res chain seq x y z
N MET A 1 24.33 -1.90 3.43
CA MET A 1 23.05 -1.33 3.83
C MET A 1 23.11 0.17 3.98
N LEU A 2 24.09 0.68 4.68
CA LEU A 2 24.23 2.12 4.83
C LEU A 2 24.56 2.83 3.53
N ASP A 3 25.30 2.16 2.66
CA ASP A 3 25.63 2.72 1.37
C ASP A 3 24.40 2.99 0.53
N PHE A 4 23.40 2.18 0.72
CA PHE A 4 22.14 2.34 0.02
C PHE A 4 21.55 3.72 0.26
N PHE A 5 21.53 4.16 1.51
CA PHE A 5 20.96 5.46 1.85
C PHE A 5 21.84 6.61 1.39
N GLN A 6 23.14 6.41 1.37
CA GLN A 6 24.06 7.45 0.93
C GLN A 6 23.93 7.67 -0.58
N ASN A 7 23.76 6.59 -1.32
CA ASN A 7 23.58 6.69 -2.75
C ASN A 7 22.30 7.39 -3.11
N GLU A 8 21.31 7.24 -2.26
CA GLU A 8 20.01 7.83 -2.48
C GLU A 8 20.09 9.33 -2.67
N SER A 9 20.98 9.99 -1.94
CA SER A 9 21.08 11.43 -2.01
C SER A 9 21.55 11.91 -3.38
N HIS A 10 22.18 11.03 -4.16
CA HIS A 10 22.71 11.38 -5.45
C HIS A 10 21.83 10.96 -6.61
N THR A 11 21.01 9.95 -6.39
CA THR A 11 20.21 9.37 -7.46
C THR A 11 18.73 9.39 -7.15
N MET A 12 18.35 10.21 -6.23
CA MET A 12 16.99 10.21 -5.72
C MET A 12 15.93 10.46 -6.77
N ALA A 13 16.30 11.11 -7.85
CA ALA A 13 15.31 11.43 -8.88
C ALA A 13 14.79 10.18 -9.55
N SER A 14 15.46 9.06 -9.41
CA SER A 14 15.06 7.85 -10.10
C SER A 14 14.50 6.81 -9.16
N GLU A 15 15.35 6.03 -8.52
CA GLU A 15 14.91 4.83 -7.83
C GLU A 15 14.44 5.04 -6.40
N TYR A 16 15.01 6.01 -5.72
CA TYR A 16 14.77 6.15 -4.29
C TYR A 16 14.17 7.50 -3.91
N SER A 17 13.44 8.10 -4.84
CA SER A 17 12.71 9.31 -4.49
C SER A 17 11.61 8.96 -3.49
N LEU A 18 11.16 9.96 -2.75
CA LEU A 18 10.07 9.75 -1.82
C LEU A 18 8.82 9.21 -2.52
N THR A 19 8.51 9.76 -3.68
CA THR A 19 7.35 9.32 -4.43
C THR A 19 7.48 7.86 -4.82
N ASP A 20 8.66 7.43 -5.24
CA ASP A 20 8.88 6.04 -5.62
C ASP A 20 8.70 5.11 -4.42
N VAL A 21 9.25 5.48 -3.27
CA VAL A 21 9.12 4.67 -2.06
C VAL A 21 7.67 4.56 -1.64
N LEU A 22 6.94 5.67 -1.65
CA LEU A 22 5.54 5.65 -1.30
C LEU A 22 4.72 4.79 -2.25
N GLU A 23 5.07 4.81 -3.52
CA GLU A 23 4.41 3.98 -4.49
C GLU A 23 4.60 2.50 -4.21
N ARG A 24 5.80 2.13 -3.77
CA ARG A 24 6.07 0.75 -3.39
C ARG A 24 5.27 0.34 -2.17
N PHE A 25 5.16 1.23 -1.20
CA PHE A 25 4.29 0.97 -0.05
C PHE A 25 2.85 0.76 -0.50
N TYR A 26 2.39 1.56 -1.42
CA TYR A 26 1.04 1.43 -1.93
C TYR A 26 0.84 0.07 -2.61
N GLN A 27 1.78 -0.36 -3.42
CA GLN A 27 1.72 -1.66 -4.06
C GLN A 27 1.70 -2.79 -3.05
N ASN A 28 2.51 -2.69 -1.99
CA ASN A 28 2.50 -3.68 -0.92
C ASN A 28 1.15 -3.72 -0.21
N GLN A 29 0.56 -2.56 0.01
CA GLN A 29 -0.75 -2.49 0.64
C GLN A 29 -1.79 -3.21 -0.19
N LEU A 30 -1.79 -3.02 -1.50
CA LEU A 30 -2.74 -3.69 -2.38
C LEU A 30 -2.55 -5.20 -2.35
N ALA A 31 -1.31 -5.66 -2.34
CA ALA A 31 -1.03 -7.09 -2.27
C ALA A 31 -1.49 -7.69 -0.95
N LEU A 32 -1.23 -7.00 0.15
CA LEU A 32 -1.67 -7.45 1.47
C LEU A 32 -3.18 -7.46 1.57
N GLU A 33 -3.83 -6.46 1.02
CA GLU A 33 -5.28 -6.38 1.01
C GLU A 33 -5.88 -7.60 0.29
N ALA A 34 -5.32 -7.95 -0.84
CA ALA A 34 -5.78 -9.11 -1.60
C ALA A 34 -5.58 -10.40 -0.81
N ALA A 35 -4.43 -10.56 -0.17
CA ALA A 35 -4.13 -11.75 0.61
C ALA A 35 -5.06 -11.87 1.81
N VAL A 36 -5.32 -10.76 2.49
CA VAL A 36 -6.22 -10.76 3.64
C VAL A 36 -7.64 -11.09 3.20
N MET A 37 -8.07 -10.58 2.04
CA MET A 37 -9.40 -10.87 1.51
C MET A 37 -9.56 -12.37 1.26
N GLU A 38 -8.53 -13.00 0.71
CA GLU A 38 -8.53 -14.44 0.47
C GLU A 38 -8.71 -15.22 1.76
N LEU A 39 -7.95 -14.84 2.80
CA LEU A 39 -8.04 -15.47 4.10
C LEU A 39 -9.40 -15.22 4.75
N THR A 40 -9.98 -14.06 4.51
CA THR A 40 -11.31 -13.74 5.03
C THR A 40 -12.36 -14.68 4.44
N PHE A 41 -12.30 -14.90 3.14
CA PHE A 41 -13.22 -15.85 2.51
C PHE A 41 -13.06 -17.24 3.11
N TRP A 42 -11.83 -17.66 3.31
CA TRP A 42 -11.57 -18.98 3.89
C TRP A 42 -12.17 -19.06 5.29
N ALA A 43 -11.96 -18.04 6.12
CA ALA A 43 -12.47 -18.03 7.47
C ALA A 43 -14.00 -18.08 7.48
N GLU A 44 -14.63 -17.35 6.59
CA GLU A 44 -16.09 -17.36 6.51
C GLU A 44 -16.63 -18.73 6.10
N GLN A 45 -15.91 -19.42 5.23
CA GLN A 45 -16.28 -20.78 4.86
C GLN A 45 -16.15 -21.76 6.01
N GLN A 46 -15.29 -21.45 6.96
CA GLN A 46 -15.13 -22.25 8.18
C GLN A 46 -16.10 -21.81 9.28
N ASN A 47 -17.08 -21.00 8.95
CA ASN A 47 -18.06 -20.47 9.90
C ASN A 47 -17.47 -19.56 10.99
N ALA A 48 -16.30 -19.02 10.75
CA ALA A 48 -15.70 -18.03 11.63
C ALA A 48 -16.25 -16.65 11.27
N LEU A 49 -17.54 -16.47 11.44
CA LEU A 49 -18.24 -15.29 10.93
C LEU A 49 -17.86 -14.02 11.65
N GLU A 50 -17.61 -14.11 12.93
CA GLU A 50 -17.19 -12.94 13.70
C GLU A 50 -15.83 -12.44 13.25
N VAL A 51 -14.90 -13.37 13.04
CA VAL A 51 -13.57 -13.00 12.51
C VAL A 51 -13.71 -12.36 11.13
N GLY A 52 -14.51 -12.97 10.27
CA GLY A 52 -14.74 -12.44 8.94
C GLY A 52 -15.30 -11.03 8.96
N GLU A 53 -16.26 -10.79 9.84
CA GLU A 53 -16.88 -9.48 9.95
C GLU A 53 -15.90 -8.43 10.44
N ASN A 54 -15.08 -8.79 11.43
CA ASN A 54 -14.08 -7.87 11.97
C ASN A 54 -13.03 -7.52 10.92
N VAL A 55 -12.59 -8.52 10.15
CA VAL A 55 -11.59 -8.28 9.12
C VAL A 55 -12.16 -7.44 7.99
N ARG A 56 -13.42 -7.66 7.62
CA ARG A 56 -14.05 -6.85 6.58
C ARG A 56 -14.13 -5.38 6.99
N GLY A 57 -14.37 -5.12 8.28
CA GLY A 57 -14.34 -3.74 8.78
C GLY A 57 -12.97 -3.11 8.62
N ALA A 58 -11.93 -3.87 8.92
CA ALA A 58 -10.56 -3.38 8.73
C ALA A 58 -10.24 -3.15 7.25
N LEU A 59 -10.67 -4.06 6.38
CA LEU A 59 -10.46 -3.93 4.95
C LEU A 59 -11.13 -2.71 4.37
N GLU A 60 -12.27 -2.33 4.93
CA GLU A 60 -12.98 -1.14 4.49
C GLU A 60 -12.14 0.11 4.72
N THR A 61 -11.52 0.21 5.90
CA THR A 61 -10.63 1.32 6.21
C THR A 61 -9.42 1.33 5.27
N ILE A 62 -8.84 0.16 5.05
CA ILE A 62 -7.69 0.04 4.14
C ILE A 62 -8.08 0.47 2.73
N GLY A 63 -9.26 0.08 2.28
CA GLY A 63 -9.74 0.45 0.95
C GLY A 63 -9.94 1.95 0.81
N GLU A 64 -10.49 2.59 1.81
CA GLU A 64 -10.67 4.04 1.80
C GLU A 64 -9.33 4.75 1.73
N ASN A 65 -8.39 4.29 2.54
CA ASN A 65 -7.05 4.88 2.55
C ASN A 65 -6.33 4.63 1.23
N ALA A 66 -6.55 3.47 0.62
CA ALA A 66 -5.93 3.16 -0.67
C ALA A 66 -6.37 4.16 -1.74
N GLY A 67 -7.66 4.52 -1.74
CA GLY A 67 -8.15 5.52 -2.69
C GLY A 67 -7.50 6.88 -2.48
N HIS A 68 -7.38 7.30 -1.23
CA HIS A 68 -6.73 8.55 -0.89
C HIS A 68 -5.25 8.54 -1.30
N ILE A 69 -4.57 7.44 -0.99
CA ILE A 69 -3.15 7.30 -1.33
C ILE A 69 -2.96 7.35 -2.84
N LYS A 70 -3.81 6.67 -3.57
CA LYS A 70 -3.72 6.64 -5.03
C LYS A 70 -3.80 8.04 -5.61
N GLN A 71 -4.75 8.83 -5.13
CA GLN A 71 -4.90 10.20 -5.61
C GLN A 71 -3.74 11.07 -5.19
N GLY A 72 -3.25 10.89 -3.96
CA GLY A 72 -2.10 11.62 -3.49
C GLY A 72 -0.86 11.34 -4.31
N LEU A 73 -0.64 10.09 -4.65
CA LEU A 73 0.49 9.70 -5.48
C LEU A 73 0.41 10.31 -6.87
N ALA A 74 -0.79 10.35 -7.44
CA ALA A 74 -0.97 10.96 -8.75
C ALA A 74 -0.59 12.45 -8.73
N ARG A 75 -0.97 13.14 -7.66
CA ARG A 75 -0.61 14.54 -7.51
C ARG A 75 0.88 14.74 -7.30
N LEU A 76 1.49 13.88 -6.51
CA LEU A 76 2.93 13.95 -6.28
C LEU A 76 3.69 13.71 -7.56
N ARG A 77 3.24 12.79 -8.39
CA ARG A 77 3.86 12.55 -9.69
C ARG A 77 3.73 13.74 -10.61
N GLY A 78 2.57 14.36 -10.61
CA GLY A 78 2.38 15.56 -11.40
C GLY A 78 3.33 16.67 -10.98
N ALA A 79 3.54 16.82 -9.68
CA ALA A 79 4.49 17.79 -9.16
C ALA A 79 5.92 17.46 -9.55
N ASP A 80 6.26 16.17 -9.53
CA ASP A 80 7.60 15.73 -9.90
C ASP A 80 7.91 16.03 -11.36
N LEU A 81 6.90 16.03 -12.19
CA LEU A 81 7.08 16.27 -13.61
C LEU A 81 7.22 17.75 -13.95
N THR A 82 6.81 18.60 -13.07
CA THR A 82 6.91 20.04 -13.30
C THR A 82 8.16 20.62 -12.69
#